data_0ed69588bda5ebeef58bf13ba98aeaae
#
_entry.id   0ed69588bda5ebeef58bf13ba98aeaae
#
_cell.length_a   1.000
_cell.length_b   1.000
_cell.length_c   1.000
_cell.angle_alpha   90.00
_cell.angle_beta   90.00
_cell.angle_gamma   90.00
#
_symmetry.space_group_name_H-M   'P 1'
#
loop_
_entity.id
_entity.type
_entity.pdbx_description
1 polymer ?
#
loop_
_entity_poly.entity_id
_entity_poly.type
_entity_poly.pdbx_seq_one_letter_code
_entity_poly.pdbx_strand_id
1 'polypeptide(L)'
;MKKRPQPKVPENFWTTPEGGALYDTLHSDGWDAVDMLNSVKEAFDKAIDETQDAEIKAELETSRTLVIQSKKAYLKAANRLRHIF
;
A
#
# COMPACT_ATOMS: atom_id res chain seq x y z
N MET A 1 19.46 -15.67 23.18
CA MET A 1 18.30 -15.41 22.39
C MET A 1 18.62 -14.49 21.25
N LYS A 2 18.04 -14.83 20.18
CA LYS A 2 18.28 -14.07 19.00
C LYS A 2 17.45 -12.83 18.98
N LYS A 3 18.08 -11.74 18.91
CA LYS A 3 17.37 -10.51 18.87
C LYS A 3 16.86 -10.30 17.47
N ARG A 4 15.62 -9.88 17.36
CA ARG A 4 15.12 -9.60 16.05
C ARG A 4 15.86 -8.41 15.46
N PRO A 5 15.96 -8.33 14.15
CA PRO A 5 16.72 -7.24 13.54
C PRO A 5 16.14 -5.89 13.95
N GLN A 6 17.01 -5.00 14.27
CA GLN A 6 16.60 -3.65 14.59
C GLN A 6 16.26 -2.90 13.32
N PRO A 7 15.25 -2.05 13.37
CA PRO A 7 15.00 -1.19 12.21
C PRO A 7 16.17 -0.25 12.01
N LYS A 8 16.41 0.12 10.77
CA LYS A 8 17.44 1.07 10.48
C LYS A 8 17.21 2.36 11.19
N VAL A 9 15.95 2.77 11.26
CA VAL A 9 15.56 3.97 11.97
C VAL A 9 15.31 3.57 13.41
N PRO A 10 15.96 4.24 14.37
CA PRO A 10 15.71 3.91 15.76
C PRO A 10 14.25 4.12 16.12
N GLU A 11 13.78 3.32 17.07
CA GLU A 11 12.39 3.40 17.48
C GLU A 11 12.01 4.79 17.94
N ASN A 12 12.94 5.46 18.61
CA ASN A 12 12.62 6.77 19.14
C ASN A 12 12.49 7.83 18.04
N PHE A 13 12.93 7.52 16.81
CA PHE A 13 12.69 8.43 15.70
C PHE A 13 11.21 8.75 15.58
N TRP A 14 10.37 7.73 15.75
CA TRP A 14 8.93 7.89 15.53
C TRP A 14 8.26 8.73 16.60
N THR A 15 8.96 8.97 17.70
CA THR A 15 8.43 9.84 18.74
C THR A 15 8.91 11.27 18.61
N THR A 16 9.79 11.55 17.65
CA THR A 16 10.18 12.93 17.38
C THR A 16 9.07 13.59 16.57
N PRO A 17 9.07 14.94 16.53
CA PRO A 17 8.06 15.63 15.73
C PRO A 17 8.09 15.24 14.26
N GLU A 18 9.28 15.07 13.69
CA GLU A 18 9.38 14.66 12.29
C GLU A 18 8.88 13.26 12.07
N GLY A 19 9.28 12.33 12.95
CA GLY A 19 8.86 10.95 12.83
C GLY A 19 7.37 10.79 13.06
N GLY A 20 6.83 11.53 14.03
CA GLY A 20 5.40 11.50 14.28
C GLY A 20 4.59 12.02 13.11
N ALA A 21 5.04 13.11 12.51
CA ALA A 21 4.35 13.65 11.35
C ALA A 21 4.39 12.68 10.18
N LEU A 22 5.53 12.03 10.00
CA LEU A 22 5.66 11.05 8.92
C LEU A 22 4.73 9.86 9.17
N TYR A 23 4.67 9.38 10.40
CA TYR A 23 3.79 8.29 10.74
C TYR A 23 2.32 8.66 10.48
N ASP A 24 1.94 9.87 10.88
CA ASP A 24 0.57 10.31 10.68
C ASP A 24 0.21 10.35 9.20
N THR A 25 1.12 10.83 8.37
CA THR A 25 0.90 10.85 6.93
C THR A 25 0.72 9.45 6.39
N LEU A 26 1.62 8.54 6.79
CA LEU A 26 1.53 7.16 6.31
C LEU A 26 0.27 6.49 6.80
N HIS A 27 -0.16 6.81 8.02
CA HIS A 27 -1.35 6.18 8.57
C HIS A 27 -2.62 6.74 7.93
N SER A 28 -2.77 8.05 7.93
CA SER A 28 -3.97 8.71 7.44
C SER A 28 -4.11 8.64 5.93
N ASP A 29 -3.10 9.18 5.26
CA ASP A 29 -3.16 9.26 3.79
C ASP A 29 -2.99 7.90 3.17
N GLY A 30 -2.29 7.01 3.88
CA GLY A 30 -2.12 5.65 3.40
C GLY A 30 -3.41 4.88 3.37
N TRP A 31 -4.27 5.04 4.37
CA TRP A 31 -5.57 4.37 4.36
C TRP A 31 -6.46 4.92 3.26
N ASP A 32 -6.37 6.24 3.02
CA ASP A 32 -7.08 6.82 1.90
C ASP A 32 -6.59 6.24 0.58
N ALA A 33 -5.28 6.01 0.48
CA ALA A 33 -4.72 5.41 -0.72
C ALA A 33 -5.20 3.98 -0.89
N VAL A 34 -5.32 3.21 0.19
CA VAL A 34 -5.84 1.84 0.11
C VAL A 34 -7.27 1.85 -0.38
N ASP A 35 -8.09 2.76 0.13
CA ASP A 35 -9.48 2.87 -0.35
C ASP A 35 -9.51 3.22 -1.83
N MET A 36 -8.64 4.13 -2.25
CA MET A 36 -8.56 4.51 -3.64
C MET A 36 -8.12 3.32 -4.51
N LEU A 37 -7.13 2.56 -4.04
CA LEU A 37 -6.68 1.38 -4.77
C LEU A 37 -7.79 0.35 -4.91
N ASN A 38 -8.61 0.19 -3.88
CA ASN A 38 -9.77 -0.70 -3.98
C ASN A 38 -10.75 -0.23 -5.05
N SER A 39 -11.04 1.07 -5.07
CA SER A 39 -11.94 1.61 -6.08
C SER A 39 -11.38 1.44 -7.48
N VAL A 40 -10.07 1.68 -7.63
CA VAL A 40 -9.42 1.53 -8.91
C VAL A 40 -9.45 0.08 -9.36
N LYS A 41 -9.23 -0.86 -8.42
CA LYS A 41 -9.28 -2.27 -8.75
C LYS A 41 -10.67 -2.66 -9.26
N GLU A 42 -11.71 -2.16 -8.62
CA GLU A 42 -13.07 -2.46 -9.07
C GLU A 42 -13.33 -1.89 -10.44
N ALA A 43 -12.80 -0.70 -10.70
CA ALA A 43 -12.96 -0.10 -12.03
C ALA A 43 -12.23 -0.93 -13.09
N PHE A 44 -11.04 -1.44 -12.76
CA PHE A 44 -10.34 -2.32 -13.67
C PHE A 44 -11.13 -3.60 -13.93
N ASP A 45 -11.69 -4.19 -12.86
CA ASP A 45 -12.49 -5.40 -13.03
C ASP A 45 -13.63 -5.18 -14.01
N LYS A 46 -14.32 -4.05 -13.86
CA LYS A 46 -15.42 -3.75 -14.73
C LYS A 46 -14.97 -3.46 -16.15
N ALA A 47 -13.89 -2.72 -16.29
CA ALA A 47 -13.37 -2.39 -17.62
C ALA A 47 -12.91 -3.65 -18.35
N ILE A 48 -12.28 -4.58 -17.63
CA ILE A 48 -11.83 -5.83 -18.22
C ILE A 48 -13.03 -6.63 -18.72
N ASP A 49 -14.08 -6.63 -17.93
CA ASP A 49 -15.31 -7.35 -18.30
C ASP A 49 -15.95 -6.78 -19.55
N GLU A 50 -15.88 -5.48 -19.72
CA GLU A 50 -16.63 -4.80 -20.76
C GLU A 50 -15.85 -4.62 -22.04
N THR A 51 -14.53 -4.62 -21.99
CA THR A 51 -13.75 -4.38 -23.18
C THR A 51 -13.74 -5.60 -24.08
N GLN A 52 -13.79 -5.35 -25.39
CA GLN A 52 -13.72 -6.41 -26.37
C GLN A 52 -12.39 -6.43 -27.08
N ASP A 53 -11.55 -5.47 -26.80
CA ASP A 53 -10.24 -5.38 -27.43
C ASP A 53 -9.25 -6.19 -26.60
N ALA A 54 -8.68 -7.24 -27.20
CA ALA A 54 -7.80 -8.15 -26.49
C ALA A 54 -6.54 -7.45 -26.00
N GLU A 55 -6.03 -6.50 -26.74
CA GLU A 55 -4.83 -5.78 -26.36
C GLU A 55 -5.08 -4.91 -25.14
N ILE A 56 -6.18 -4.16 -25.19
CA ILE A 56 -6.55 -3.32 -24.06
C ILE A 56 -6.83 -4.16 -22.85
N LYS A 57 -7.49 -5.29 -23.03
CA LYS A 57 -7.80 -6.18 -21.94
C LYS A 57 -6.53 -6.66 -21.24
N ALA A 58 -5.53 -7.04 -22.03
CA ALA A 58 -4.27 -7.52 -21.47
C ALA A 58 -3.56 -6.43 -20.66
N GLU A 59 -3.58 -5.20 -21.14
CA GLU A 59 -2.98 -4.10 -20.43
C GLU A 59 -3.72 -3.79 -19.15
N LEU A 60 -5.04 -3.86 -19.19
CA LEU A 60 -5.83 -3.65 -17.98
C LEU A 60 -5.57 -4.71 -16.95
N GLU A 61 -5.42 -5.95 -17.37
CA GLU A 61 -5.13 -7.05 -16.43
C GLU A 61 -3.78 -6.87 -15.78
N THR A 62 -2.79 -6.44 -16.56
CA THR A 62 -1.46 -6.18 -16.00
C THR A 62 -1.53 -5.06 -14.97
N SER A 63 -2.23 -3.99 -15.31
CA SER A 63 -2.35 -2.85 -14.40
C SER A 63 -3.11 -3.25 -13.12
N ARG A 64 -4.14 -4.05 -13.26
CA ARG A 64 -4.89 -4.50 -12.09
C ARG A 64 -3.99 -5.31 -11.15
N THR A 65 -3.16 -6.16 -11.73
CA THR A 65 -2.22 -6.94 -10.92
C THR A 65 -1.29 -6.04 -10.12
N LEU A 66 -0.79 -4.98 -10.76
CA LEU A 66 0.09 -4.04 -10.07
C LEU A 66 -0.63 -3.29 -8.97
N VAL A 67 -1.90 -2.94 -9.18
CA VAL A 67 -2.68 -2.29 -8.15
C VAL A 67 -2.83 -3.20 -6.93
N ILE A 68 -3.15 -4.47 -7.18
CA ILE A 68 -3.32 -5.43 -6.10
C ILE A 68 -2.00 -5.61 -5.33
N GLN A 69 -0.89 -5.72 -6.07
CA GLN A 69 0.42 -5.89 -5.45
C GLN A 69 0.80 -4.66 -4.63
N SER A 70 0.52 -3.47 -5.16
CA SER A 70 0.81 -2.24 -4.44
C SER A 70 0.03 -2.16 -3.14
N LYS A 71 -1.25 -2.54 -3.19
CA LYS A 71 -2.06 -2.53 -2.00
C LYS A 71 -1.51 -3.47 -0.94
N LYS A 72 -1.15 -4.68 -1.35
CA LYS A 72 -0.59 -5.65 -0.41
C LYS A 72 0.72 -5.18 0.18
N ALA A 73 1.57 -4.60 -0.66
CA ALA A 73 2.86 -4.10 -0.18
C ALA A 73 2.66 -2.98 0.82
N TYR A 74 1.74 -2.06 0.52
CA TYR A 74 1.47 -0.97 1.44
C TYR A 74 0.93 -1.47 2.77
N LEU A 75 -0.03 -2.40 2.73
CA LEU A 75 -0.61 -2.92 3.96
C LEU A 75 0.43 -3.63 4.81
N LYS A 76 1.35 -4.32 4.18
CA LYS A 76 2.42 -4.98 4.89
C LYS A 76 3.31 -3.98 5.60
N ALA A 77 3.67 -2.89 4.91
CA ALA A 77 4.51 -1.87 5.50
C ALA A 77 3.78 -1.15 6.63
N ALA A 78 2.51 -0.84 6.43
CA ALA A 78 1.72 -0.16 7.44
C ALA A 78 1.60 -1.01 8.70
N ASN A 79 1.40 -2.31 8.51
CA ASN A 79 1.31 -3.22 9.63
C ASN A 79 2.62 -3.28 10.41
N ARG A 80 3.73 -3.26 9.68
CA ARG A 80 5.04 -3.28 10.31
C ARG A 80 5.26 -2.02 11.14
N LEU A 81 4.86 -0.87 10.61
CA LEU A 81 4.97 0.38 11.34
C LEU A 81 4.15 0.37 12.62
N ARG A 82 2.98 -0.23 12.55
CA ARG A 82 2.11 -0.30 13.71
C ARG A 82 2.76 -1.06 14.86
N HIS A 83 3.59 -2.03 14.55
CA HIS A 83 4.25 -2.82 15.56
C HIS A 83 5.46 -2.14 16.18
N ILE A 84 5.91 -1.03 15.62
CA ILE A 84 6.99 -0.26 16.21
C ILE A 84 6.49 0.50 17.44
N PHE A 85 5.25 0.89 17.41
CA PHE A 85 4.62 1.59 18.52
C PHE A 85 3.85 0.60 19.38
#